data_f293e07298acba52fda3783dc5143cba
#
_entry.id   f293e07298acba52fda3783dc5143cba
#
_cell.length_a   1.000
_cell.length_b   1.000
_cell.length_c   1.000
_cell.angle_alpha   90.00
_cell.angle_beta   90.00
_cell.angle_gamma   90.00
#
_symmetry.space_group_name_H-M   'P 1'
#
loop_
_entity.id
_entity.type
_entity.pdbx_description
1 polymer ?
#
loop_
_entity_poly.entity_id
_entity_poly.type
_entity_poly.pdbx_seq_one_letter_code
_entity_poly.pdbx_strand_id
1 'polypeptide(L)'
;FYTDADRQFDIREIDLLLPLIKHYDIVSGFKIERKDSPIRLWMSWIYNAAMRVLFGVAVKDINCAFKLYRKEVLKQMNFLPNVTEGIINAEIFIFARQHHFTVTQVPVHHFPRQAGSPISEVGFLGGLTFINPRVIGRFIKDTVRIAKKVYW
;
A
#
# COMPACT_ATOMS: atom_id res chain seq x y z
N PHE A 1 -5.69 13.05 -4.64
CA PHE A 1 -4.67 12.70 -3.66
C PHE A 1 -5.25 11.78 -2.60
N TYR A 2 -4.47 10.81 -2.16
CA TYR A 2 -4.81 9.87 -1.10
C TYR A 2 -3.71 9.88 -0.04
N THR A 3 -4.09 9.99 1.23
CA THR A 3 -3.22 9.84 2.39
C THR A 3 -4.03 9.41 3.60
N ASP A 4 -3.39 8.71 4.56
CA ASP A 4 -3.98 8.40 5.85
C ASP A 4 -4.07 9.65 6.73
N ALA A 5 -5.08 9.72 7.60
CA ALA A 5 -5.31 10.86 8.50
C ALA A 5 -4.57 10.73 9.86
N ASP A 6 -3.61 9.82 9.98
CA ASP A 6 -2.92 9.47 11.23
C ASP A 6 -1.64 10.27 11.51
N ARG A 7 -1.38 11.30 10.68
CA ARG A 7 -0.22 12.18 10.76
C ARG A 7 1.14 11.48 10.63
N GLN A 8 1.19 10.33 9.97
CA GLN A 8 2.44 9.63 9.69
C GLN A 8 3.18 10.17 8.45
N PHE A 9 2.57 11.05 7.66
CA PHE A 9 3.17 11.69 6.49
C PHE A 9 3.17 13.22 6.61
N ASP A 10 4.19 13.87 6.06
CA ASP A 10 4.21 15.31 5.87
C ASP A 10 3.45 15.66 4.59
N ILE A 11 2.30 16.31 4.73
CA ILE A 11 1.46 16.69 3.59
C ILE A 11 2.18 17.59 2.58
N ARG A 12 3.20 18.35 3.02
CA ARG A 12 4.00 19.21 2.14
C ARG A 12 4.80 18.43 1.10
N GLU A 13 5.07 17.15 1.35
CA GLU A 13 5.75 16.29 0.37
C GLU A 13 4.89 15.97 -0.86
N ILE A 14 3.63 16.42 -0.90
CA ILE A 14 2.81 16.40 -2.13
C ILE A 14 3.51 17.14 -3.28
N ASP A 15 4.33 18.14 -2.96
CA ASP A 15 5.09 18.91 -3.94
C ASP A 15 6.11 18.05 -4.71
N LEU A 16 6.51 16.88 -4.16
CA LEU A 16 7.33 15.88 -4.88
C LEU A 16 6.52 15.12 -5.94
N LEU A 17 5.21 15.00 -5.75
CA LEU A 17 4.32 14.22 -6.61
C LEU A 17 3.71 15.07 -7.75
N LEU A 18 3.43 16.35 -7.47
CA LEU A 18 2.72 17.24 -8.39
C LEU A 18 3.39 17.42 -9.74
N PRO A 19 4.73 17.56 -9.88
CA PRO A 19 5.36 17.66 -11.19
C PRO A 19 5.23 16.36 -11.99
N LEU A 20 5.28 15.21 -11.31
CA LEU A 20 5.33 13.87 -11.93
C LEU A 20 3.96 13.43 -12.45
N ILE A 21 2.85 13.87 -11.86
CA ILE A 21 1.50 13.47 -12.32
C ILE A 21 1.18 14.00 -13.72
N LYS A 22 1.96 14.95 -14.23
CA LYS A 22 1.86 15.41 -15.61
C LYS A 22 2.33 14.35 -16.62
N HIS A 23 3.21 13.45 -16.19
CA HIS A 23 3.85 12.43 -17.03
C HIS A 23 3.45 11.00 -16.69
N TYR A 24 2.91 10.77 -15.49
CA TYR A 24 2.51 9.46 -14.99
C TYR A 24 1.05 9.45 -14.57
N ASP A 25 0.40 8.31 -14.65
CA ASP A 25 -1.00 8.16 -14.27
C ASP A 25 -1.17 7.97 -12.76
N ILE A 26 -0.16 7.37 -12.12
CA ILE A 26 -0.09 7.19 -10.67
C ILE A 26 1.30 7.60 -10.20
N VAL A 27 1.36 8.47 -9.20
CA VAL A 27 2.58 8.80 -8.46
C VAL A 27 2.39 8.34 -7.02
N SER A 28 3.19 7.37 -6.56
CA SER A 28 3.11 6.80 -5.22
C SER A 28 4.36 7.13 -4.43
N GLY A 29 4.20 7.47 -3.15
CA GLY A 29 5.31 7.47 -2.22
C GLY A 29 5.86 6.06 -1.99
N PHE A 30 7.11 5.97 -1.57
CA PHE A 30 7.63 4.83 -0.83
C PHE A 30 8.31 5.34 0.44
N LYS A 31 8.02 4.67 1.57
CA LYS A 31 8.46 5.14 2.88
C LYS A 31 9.96 5.02 3.06
N ILE A 32 10.61 6.12 3.43
CA ILE A 32 11.99 6.17 3.90
C ILE A 32 12.04 6.43 5.41
N GLU A 33 13.18 6.19 6.04
CA GLU A 33 13.42 6.39 7.48
C GLU A 33 12.36 5.76 8.38
N ARG A 34 11.90 4.59 8.00
CA ARG A 34 10.80 3.88 8.70
C ARG A 34 11.18 3.57 10.14
N LYS A 35 10.32 4.00 11.08
CA LYS A 35 10.40 3.68 12.51
C LYS A 35 9.55 2.46 12.90
N ASP A 36 9.15 1.65 11.94
CA ASP A 36 8.37 0.42 12.15
C ASP A 36 9.20 -0.66 12.86
N SER A 37 8.54 -1.56 13.58
CA SER A 37 9.19 -2.73 14.17
C SER A 37 9.80 -3.64 13.09
N PRO A 38 10.92 -4.35 13.39
CA PRO A 38 11.56 -5.25 12.41
C PRO A 38 10.61 -6.28 11.80
N ILE A 39 9.66 -6.80 12.60
CA ILE A 39 8.66 -7.76 12.14
C ILE A 39 7.71 -7.15 11.09
N ARG A 40 7.32 -5.88 11.25
CA ARG A 40 6.51 -5.17 10.26
C ARG A 40 7.28 -4.90 8.97
N LEU A 41 8.56 -4.56 9.08
CA LEU A 41 9.44 -4.38 7.92
C LEU A 41 9.55 -5.68 7.13
N TRP A 42 9.79 -6.80 7.81
CA TRP A 42 9.90 -8.12 7.21
C TRP A 42 8.58 -8.56 6.54
N MET A 43 7.44 -8.38 7.21
CA MET A 43 6.14 -8.66 6.62
C MET A 43 5.82 -7.81 5.41
N SER A 44 6.15 -6.51 5.47
CA SER A 44 5.99 -5.61 4.33
C SER A 44 6.84 -6.08 3.14
N TRP A 45 8.06 -6.54 3.40
CA TRP A 45 8.94 -7.09 2.37
C TRP A 45 8.35 -8.36 1.73
N ILE A 46 7.92 -9.34 2.55
CA ILE A 46 7.27 -10.56 2.06
C ILE A 46 6.05 -10.22 1.20
N TYR A 47 5.22 -9.30 1.68
CA TYR A 47 4.03 -8.89 0.96
C TYR A 47 4.36 -8.28 -0.40
N ASN A 48 5.27 -7.32 -0.44
CA ASN A 48 5.69 -6.70 -1.70
C ASN A 48 6.29 -7.74 -2.66
N ALA A 49 7.09 -8.69 -2.14
CA ALA A 49 7.65 -9.79 -2.93
C ALA A 49 6.54 -10.71 -3.49
N ALA A 50 5.57 -11.08 -2.67
CA ALA A 50 4.43 -11.91 -3.10
C ALA A 50 3.62 -11.20 -4.21
N MET A 51 3.30 -9.92 -4.05
CA MET A 51 2.57 -9.14 -5.06
C MET A 51 3.37 -9.00 -6.37
N ARG A 52 4.68 -8.89 -6.27
CA ARG A 52 5.56 -8.87 -7.45
C ARG A 52 5.53 -10.20 -8.20
N VAL A 53 5.66 -11.31 -7.47
CA VAL A 53 5.69 -12.67 -8.07
C VAL A 53 4.32 -13.05 -8.64
N LEU A 54 3.25 -12.83 -7.87
CA LEU A 54 1.91 -13.27 -8.24
C LEU A 54 1.29 -12.37 -9.33
N PHE A 55 1.49 -11.07 -9.25
CA PHE A 55 0.78 -10.10 -10.10
C PHE A 55 1.71 -9.20 -10.92
N GLY A 56 3.02 -9.37 -10.82
CA GLY A 56 4.01 -8.56 -11.52
C GLY A 56 4.02 -7.08 -11.11
N VAL A 57 3.58 -6.76 -9.89
CA VAL A 57 3.56 -5.39 -9.37
C VAL A 57 4.96 -4.97 -8.94
N ALA A 58 5.64 -4.19 -9.76
CA ALA A 58 7.04 -3.81 -9.57
C ALA A 58 7.21 -2.46 -8.83
N VAL A 59 6.51 -2.28 -7.70
CA VAL A 59 6.64 -1.10 -6.83
C VAL A 59 7.40 -1.43 -5.55
N LYS A 60 8.09 -0.44 -4.98
CA LYS A 60 8.91 -0.59 -3.76
C LYS A 60 8.05 -0.76 -2.50
N ASP A 61 6.94 -0.02 -2.41
CA ASP A 61 6.04 -0.02 -1.25
C ASP A 61 4.59 0.11 -1.71
N ILE A 62 3.88 -1.00 -1.74
CA ILE A 62 2.47 -1.06 -2.15
C ILE A 62 1.58 -0.32 -1.13
N ASN A 63 1.88 -0.47 0.16
CA ASN A 63 1.05 0.02 1.25
C ASN A 63 1.45 1.42 1.73
N CYS A 64 2.20 2.19 0.95
CA CYS A 64 2.41 3.59 1.25
C CYS A 64 1.12 4.38 1.00
N ALA A 65 0.55 4.96 2.05
CA ALA A 65 -0.67 5.77 1.97
C ALA A 65 -0.35 7.24 1.63
N PHE A 66 0.44 7.45 0.59
CA PHE A 66 0.76 8.78 0.08
C PHE A 66 0.84 8.70 -1.44
N LYS A 67 -0.30 8.92 -2.11
CA LYS A 67 -0.44 8.65 -3.54
C LYS A 67 -1.24 9.75 -4.26
N LEU A 68 -0.83 10.06 -5.46
CA LEU A 68 -1.55 10.94 -6.37
C LEU A 68 -1.97 10.15 -7.60
N TYR A 69 -3.22 10.30 -8.00
CA TYR A 69 -3.81 9.61 -9.14
C TYR A 69 -4.38 10.59 -10.14
N ARG A 70 -4.28 10.29 -11.42
CA ARG A 70 -5.14 10.92 -12.42
C ARG A 70 -6.58 10.43 -12.24
N LYS A 71 -7.53 11.31 -12.48
CA LYS A 71 -8.96 11.02 -12.33
C LYS A 71 -9.42 9.83 -13.19
N GLU A 72 -8.82 9.71 -14.36
CA GLU A 72 -9.12 8.68 -15.35
C GLU A 72 -8.84 7.26 -14.81
N VAL A 73 -7.77 7.09 -14.04
CA VAL A 73 -7.44 5.82 -13.38
C VAL A 73 -8.56 5.41 -12.43
N LEU A 74 -8.95 6.32 -11.53
CA LEU A 74 -9.97 6.00 -10.51
C LEU A 74 -11.36 5.78 -11.10
N LYS A 75 -11.71 6.47 -12.18
CA LYS A 75 -13.00 6.30 -12.86
C LYS A 75 -13.16 4.94 -13.53
N GLN A 76 -12.09 4.33 -13.96
CA GLN A 76 -12.10 3.03 -14.63
C GLN A 76 -11.99 1.87 -13.64
N MET A 77 -11.61 2.14 -12.38
CA MET A 77 -11.46 1.10 -11.38
C MET A 77 -12.80 0.59 -10.87
N ASN A 78 -12.94 -0.73 -10.87
CA ASN A 78 -14.01 -1.43 -10.20
C ASN A 78 -13.42 -2.26 -9.05
N PHE A 79 -13.43 -1.67 -7.86
CA PHE A 79 -12.85 -2.29 -6.68
C PHE A 79 -13.62 -3.52 -6.21
N LEU A 80 -12.90 -4.51 -5.68
CA LEU A 80 -13.53 -5.64 -4.99
C LEU A 80 -14.22 -5.13 -3.71
N PRO A 81 -15.48 -5.52 -3.48
CA PRO A 81 -16.17 -5.14 -2.26
C PRO A 81 -15.62 -5.88 -1.04
N ASN A 82 -15.67 -5.23 0.12
CA ASN A 82 -15.35 -5.82 1.43
C ASN A 82 -13.94 -6.45 1.52
N VAL A 83 -12.95 -5.81 0.94
CA VAL A 83 -11.54 -6.21 1.07
C VAL A 83 -10.81 -5.38 2.14
N THR A 84 -9.67 -5.87 2.61
CA THR A 84 -8.82 -5.12 3.55
C THR A 84 -8.12 -3.94 2.86
N GLU A 85 -7.81 -2.88 3.60
CA GLU A 85 -7.16 -1.68 3.07
C GLU A 85 -5.84 -1.98 2.34
N GLY A 86 -5.03 -2.91 2.89
CA GLY A 86 -3.79 -3.32 2.24
C GLY A 86 -4.00 -3.94 0.86
N ILE A 87 -5.11 -4.63 0.67
CA ILE A 87 -5.48 -5.25 -0.60
C ILE A 87 -5.98 -4.21 -1.61
N ILE A 88 -6.70 -3.17 -1.18
CA ILE A 88 -7.10 -2.06 -2.07
C ILE A 88 -5.88 -1.43 -2.71
N ASN A 89 -4.82 -1.20 -1.92
CA ASN A 89 -3.57 -0.65 -2.44
C ASN A 89 -2.91 -1.56 -3.51
N ALA A 90 -2.93 -2.88 -3.30
CA ALA A 90 -2.43 -3.81 -4.31
C ALA A 90 -3.33 -3.83 -5.56
N GLU A 91 -4.64 -3.84 -5.39
CA GLU A 91 -5.62 -3.86 -6.48
C GLU A 91 -5.42 -2.68 -7.43
N ILE A 92 -5.12 -1.49 -6.89
CA ILE A 92 -4.80 -0.31 -7.71
C ILE A 92 -3.59 -0.56 -8.63
N PHE A 93 -2.50 -1.10 -8.10
CA PHE A 93 -1.30 -1.35 -8.91
C PHE A 93 -1.46 -2.52 -9.88
N ILE A 94 -2.21 -3.56 -9.50
CA ILE A 94 -2.56 -4.67 -10.37
C ILE A 94 -3.39 -4.16 -11.54
N PHE A 95 -4.41 -3.36 -11.25
CA PHE A 95 -5.25 -2.73 -12.27
C PHE A 95 -4.43 -1.83 -13.19
N ALA A 96 -3.57 -0.97 -12.63
CA ALA A 96 -2.71 -0.10 -13.42
C ALA A 96 -1.83 -0.89 -14.39
N ARG A 97 -1.26 -2.01 -13.93
CA ARG A 97 -0.47 -2.90 -14.78
C ARG A 97 -1.30 -3.54 -15.91
N GLN A 98 -2.51 -4.05 -15.59
CA GLN A 98 -3.39 -4.69 -16.58
C GLN A 98 -3.87 -3.72 -17.67
N HIS A 99 -4.08 -2.46 -17.30
CA HIS A 99 -4.57 -1.42 -18.20
C HIS A 99 -3.46 -0.50 -18.73
N HIS A 100 -2.18 -0.89 -18.55
CA HIS A 100 -1.01 -0.16 -19.04
C HIS A 100 -0.89 1.28 -18.55
N PHE A 101 -1.45 1.59 -17.37
CA PHE A 101 -1.24 2.87 -16.73
C PHE A 101 0.19 2.99 -16.22
N THR A 102 0.76 4.16 -16.41
CA THR A 102 2.14 4.47 -16.00
C THR A 102 2.21 4.79 -14.51
N VAL A 103 3.15 4.14 -13.81
CA VAL A 103 3.35 4.30 -12.36
C VAL A 103 4.78 4.73 -12.08
N THR A 104 4.95 5.73 -11.22
CA THR A 104 6.25 6.10 -10.67
C THR A 104 6.20 6.23 -9.15
N GLN A 105 7.37 6.24 -8.51
CA GLN A 105 7.47 6.36 -7.06
C GLN A 105 8.51 7.38 -6.64
N VAL A 106 8.22 8.10 -5.54
CA VAL A 106 9.11 9.06 -4.89
C VAL A 106 9.36 8.69 -3.44
N PRO A 107 10.53 8.98 -2.87
CA PRO A 107 10.75 8.79 -1.45
C PRO A 107 9.90 9.80 -0.65
N VAL A 108 9.25 9.33 0.43
CA VAL A 108 8.51 10.17 1.37
C VAL A 108 8.84 9.76 2.80
N HIS A 109 8.90 10.72 3.71
CA HIS A 109 9.17 10.47 5.12
C HIS A 109 7.96 9.79 5.78
N HIS A 110 8.26 8.90 6.72
CA HIS A 110 7.24 8.20 7.48
C HIS A 110 7.52 8.31 8.98
N PHE A 111 6.70 9.10 9.65
CA PHE A 111 6.85 9.42 11.07
C PHE A 111 6.18 8.39 11.96
N PRO A 112 6.60 8.30 13.24
CA PRO A 112 5.88 7.48 14.22
C PRO A 112 4.44 7.94 14.37
N ARG A 113 3.53 6.99 14.55
CA ARG A 113 2.11 7.27 14.79
C ARG A 113 1.94 8.05 16.10
N GLN A 114 1.20 9.14 16.05
CA GLN A 114 0.95 10.00 17.22
C GLN A 114 -0.23 9.52 18.07
N ALA A 115 -1.18 8.79 17.49
CA ALA A 115 -2.35 8.27 18.18
C ALA A 115 -2.85 6.94 17.56
N GLY A 116 -3.48 6.11 18.39
CA GLY A 116 -4.04 4.82 17.98
C GLY A 116 -3.01 3.69 17.89
N SER A 117 -3.52 2.45 17.83
CA SER A 117 -2.70 1.23 17.65
C SER A 117 -2.84 0.71 16.23
N PRO A 118 -1.77 0.12 15.65
CA PRO A 118 -1.86 -0.52 14.35
C PRO A 118 -2.85 -1.69 14.38
N ILE A 119 -3.73 -1.78 13.38
CA ILE A 119 -4.74 -2.86 13.29
C ILE A 119 -4.07 -4.25 13.16
N SER A 120 -2.86 -4.29 12.63
CA SER A 120 -2.10 -5.54 12.40
C SER A 120 -1.44 -6.10 13.66
N GLU A 121 -1.36 -5.34 14.75
CA GLU A 121 -0.66 -5.73 15.97
C GLU A 121 -1.64 -6.06 17.09
N VAL A 122 -1.41 -7.19 17.78
CA VAL A 122 -2.17 -7.59 18.97
C VAL A 122 -1.23 -7.67 20.14
N GLY A 123 -1.43 -6.74 21.07
CA GLY A 123 -0.84 -6.78 22.39
C GLY A 123 0.67 -6.52 22.44
N PHE A 124 1.08 -6.06 23.60
CA PHE A 124 2.48 -5.88 23.98
C PHE A 124 2.73 -6.76 25.20
N LEU A 125 3.34 -7.92 25.01
CA LEU A 125 3.78 -8.77 26.12
C LEU A 125 5.31 -8.82 26.10
N GLY A 126 5.94 -8.19 27.10
CA GLY A 126 7.37 -8.29 27.33
C GLY A 126 8.27 -7.76 26.19
N GLY A 127 7.85 -6.75 25.45
CA GLY A 127 8.65 -6.16 24.35
C GLY A 127 8.49 -6.85 22.99
N LEU A 128 7.66 -7.90 22.89
CA LEU A 128 7.37 -8.59 21.62
C LEU A 128 6.03 -8.15 21.06
N THR A 129 6.04 -7.69 19.81
CA THR A 129 4.82 -7.36 19.05
C THR A 129 4.34 -8.61 18.34
N PHE A 130 3.12 -9.04 18.61
CA PHE A 130 2.51 -10.19 17.93
C PHE A 130 1.62 -9.71 16.79
N ILE A 131 1.69 -10.45 15.68
CA ILE A 131 0.84 -10.19 14.52
C ILE A 131 -0.49 -10.91 14.73
N ASN A 132 -1.59 -10.22 14.42
CA ASN A 132 -2.92 -10.81 14.48
C ASN A 132 -3.11 -11.88 13.40
N PRO A 133 -3.25 -13.19 13.73
CA PRO A 133 -3.42 -14.25 12.74
C PRO A 133 -4.66 -14.05 11.86
N ARG A 134 -5.71 -13.39 12.40
CA ARG A 134 -6.94 -13.10 11.66
C ARG A 134 -6.69 -12.10 10.53
N VAL A 135 -5.76 -11.14 10.73
CA VAL A 135 -5.36 -10.19 9.69
C VAL A 135 -4.63 -10.92 8.57
N ILE A 136 -3.71 -11.83 8.91
CA ILE A 136 -3.01 -12.66 7.93
C ILE A 136 -3.99 -13.50 7.13
N GLY A 137 -4.93 -14.18 7.79
CA GLY A 137 -5.95 -15.02 7.14
C GLY A 137 -6.83 -14.22 6.18
N ARG A 138 -7.26 -13.02 6.59
CA ARG A 138 -8.01 -12.11 5.68
C ARG A 138 -7.17 -11.71 4.48
N PHE A 139 -5.92 -11.37 4.71
CA PHE A 139 -4.99 -10.96 3.66
C PHE A 139 -4.79 -12.05 2.61
N ILE A 140 -4.60 -13.30 3.03
CA ILE A 140 -4.48 -14.46 2.13
C ILE A 140 -5.79 -14.64 1.35
N LYS A 141 -6.93 -14.63 2.03
CA LYS A 141 -8.25 -14.76 1.41
C LYS A 141 -8.48 -13.69 0.34
N ASP A 142 -8.18 -12.44 0.67
CA ASP A 142 -8.38 -11.32 -0.26
C ASP A 142 -7.39 -11.38 -1.44
N THR A 143 -6.15 -11.84 -1.21
CA THR A 143 -5.17 -12.10 -2.29
C THR A 143 -5.69 -13.15 -3.27
N VAL A 144 -6.28 -14.24 -2.76
CA VAL A 144 -6.92 -15.27 -3.59
C VAL A 144 -8.11 -14.70 -4.38
N ARG A 145 -8.92 -13.83 -3.78
CA ARG A 145 -10.03 -13.16 -4.47
C ARG A 145 -9.54 -12.28 -5.62
N ILE A 146 -8.47 -11.52 -5.41
CA ILE A 146 -7.84 -10.75 -6.49
C ILE A 146 -7.30 -11.67 -7.57
N ALA A 147 -6.60 -12.74 -7.20
CA ALA A 147 -6.08 -13.68 -8.18
C ALA A 147 -7.19 -14.25 -9.06
N LYS A 148 -8.33 -14.60 -8.46
CA LYS A 148 -9.51 -15.03 -9.23
C LYS A 148 -10.03 -13.94 -10.18
N LYS A 149 -10.09 -12.69 -9.74
CA LYS A 149 -10.53 -11.56 -10.61
C LYS A 149 -9.57 -11.30 -11.76
N VAL A 150 -8.27 -11.55 -11.56
CA VAL A 150 -7.21 -11.21 -12.52
C VAL A 150 -7.00 -12.31 -13.58
N TYR A 151 -7.17 -13.58 -13.18
CA TYR A 151 -6.78 -14.73 -14.00
C TYR A 151 -7.96 -15.61 -14.47
N TRP A 152 -9.16 -15.39 -13.90
CA TRP A 152 -10.40 -16.15 -14.20
C TRP A 152 -11.56 -15.22 -14.52
#